data_9d6a1d1a09addc295c6d01c9f839330a
#
_entry.id   9d6a1d1a09addc295c6d01c9f839330a
#
_cell.length_a   1.000
_cell.length_b   1.000
_cell.length_c   1.000
_cell.angle_alpha   90.00
_cell.angle_beta   90.00
_cell.angle_gamma   90.00
#
_symmetry.space_group_name_H-M   'P 1'
#
loop_
_entity.id
_entity.type
_entity.pdbx_description
1 polymer ?
#
loop_
_entity_poly.entity_id
_entity_poly.type
_entity_poly.pdbx_seq_one_letter_code
_entity_poly.pdbx_strand_id
1 'polypeptide(L)'
;MAIVKMKAVTIAAQISEFDTVVEKYVYGRDIHLENAMSVISNRGKLKNFEENNEYDIVAKNALSIMNLANYTVNKKLIAPESVKLGDMQNFIDGINERIEEERNQSDELSERIKANEAAVEQLNLMLSMDVDLSKIFKFEFIRCRFGHIPKTGYKTLITYLDNLETFFIKTAEDATDVWGFYFAPLLKERKIEEVFNSLYFEPMDISEDYVGTPLEIKRGLLNQNQKLKQQIEELSAKTAEMISSSADKLCGIYNLAKKRHQFSEVRRNAIHGDMFFYIVGWMDEKSAKSLEKEINGSDDVVMFYMEDAEDVKDIQPPTQRKWTKGLTFF
;
A
#
# COMPACT_ATOMS: atom_id res chain seq x y z
N MET A 1 13.29 2.40 -40.77
CA MET A 1 12.75 3.27 -39.72
C MET A 1 13.27 4.68 -39.98
N ALA A 2 12.37 5.68 -40.06
CA ALA A 2 12.83 7.04 -40.26
C ALA A 2 13.20 7.65 -38.90
N ILE A 3 14.44 8.04 -38.73
CA ILE A 3 14.95 8.79 -37.58
C ILE A 3 14.40 10.20 -37.66
N VAL A 4 13.90 10.76 -36.59
CA VAL A 4 13.42 12.13 -36.51
C VAL A 4 14.66 13.03 -36.36
N LYS A 5 14.78 14.05 -37.21
CA LYS A 5 15.85 15.04 -37.06
C LYS A 5 15.57 15.88 -35.82
N MET A 6 16.50 15.88 -34.87
CA MET A 6 16.43 16.65 -33.63
C MET A 6 17.20 17.96 -33.78
N LYS A 7 16.71 19.00 -33.13
CA LYS A 7 17.37 20.32 -33.02
C LYS A 7 17.63 20.61 -31.56
N ALA A 8 18.81 21.11 -31.26
CA ALA A 8 19.08 21.73 -29.98
C ALA A 8 18.36 23.09 -29.93
N VAL A 9 17.62 23.31 -28.85
CA VAL A 9 16.90 24.56 -28.64
C VAL A 9 17.34 25.21 -27.33
N THR A 10 17.50 26.51 -27.35
CA THR A 10 17.80 27.35 -26.19
C THR A 10 16.74 28.43 -26.07
N ILE A 11 16.08 28.50 -24.92
CA ILE A 11 15.09 29.53 -24.57
C ILE A 11 15.72 30.38 -23.48
N ALA A 12 15.79 31.71 -23.70
CA ALA A 12 16.29 32.65 -22.72
C ALA A 12 15.31 33.80 -22.51
N ALA A 13 15.10 34.21 -21.28
CA ALA A 13 14.27 35.35 -20.92
C ALA A 13 14.67 35.90 -19.53
N GLN A 14 14.03 36.99 -19.10
CA GLN A 14 14.26 37.56 -17.77
C GLN A 14 13.85 36.59 -16.66
N ILE A 15 14.59 36.55 -15.55
CA ILE A 15 14.33 35.64 -14.42
C ILE A 15 12.91 35.84 -13.86
N SER A 16 12.42 37.08 -13.82
CA SER A 16 11.05 37.40 -13.36
C SER A 16 9.96 36.72 -14.18
N GLU A 17 10.23 36.40 -15.44
CA GLU A 17 9.28 35.80 -16.37
C GLU A 17 9.40 34.26 -16.45
N PHE A 18 10.21 33.63 -15.57
CA PHE A 18 10.52 32.22 -15.67
C PHE A 18 9.25 31.35 -15.72
N ASP A 19 8.35 31.53 -14.75
CA ASP A 19 7.15 30.70 -14.66
C ASP A 19 6.19 30.91 -15.85
N THR A 20 6.02 32.15 -16.29
CA THR A 20 5.22 32.51 -17.45
C THR A 20 5.79 31.88 -18.75
N VAL A 21 7.09 31.97 -18.94
CA VAL A 21 7.78 31.40 -20.12
C VAL A 21 7.71 29.88 -20.10
N VAL A 22 7.92 29.25 -18.93
CA VAL A 22 7.80 27.79 -18.78
C VAL A 22 6.37 27.34 -19.06
N GLU A 23 5.36 28.02 -18.52
CA GLU A 23 3.96 27.67 -18.75
C GLU A 23 3.56 27.77 -20.22
N LYS A 24 3.99 28.82 -20.89
CA LYS A 24 3.58 29.14 -22.27
C LYS A 24 4.36 28.36 -23.32
N TYR A 25 5.66 28.19 -23.12
CA TYR A 25 6.58 27.71 -24.18
C TYR A 25 7.23 26.37 -23.90
N VAL A 26 7.20 25.87 -22.65
CA VAL A 26 7.85 24.59 -22.25
C VAL A 26 6.83 23.55 -21.80
N TYR A 27 5.90 23.96 -20.95
CA TYR A 27 4.91 23.05 -20.38
C TYR A 27 4.01 22.39 -21.44
N GLY A 28 3.86 21.06 -21.36
CA GLY A 28 3.03 20.30 -22.29
C GLY A 28 3.63 20.10 -23.68
N ARG A 29 4.88 20.51 -23.91
CA ARG A 29 5.61 20.28 -25.16
C ARG A 29 6.60 19.13 -25.01
N ASP A 30 6.91 18.49 -26.13
CA ASP A 30 7.89 17.39 -26.18
C ASP A 30 9.31 17.98 -26.31
N ILE A 31 9.82 18.51 -25.20
CA ILE A 31 11.18 19.03 -25.06
C ILE A 31 11.96 18.07 -24.16
N HIS A 32 13.01 17.47 -24.69
CA HIS A 32 13.95 16.71 -23.89
C HIS A 32 14.95 17.69 -23.26
N LEU A 33 14.73 17.99 -21.98
CA LEU A 33 15.55 18.96 -21.25
C LEU A 33 16.97 18.42 -21.03
N GLU A 34 17.96 19.29 -21.21
CA GLU A 34 19.35 19.03 -20.90
C GLU A 34 19.82 19.93 -19.76
N ASN A 35 20.81 19.49 -19.01
CA ASN A 35 21.41 20.33 -17.99
C ASN A 35 22.14 21.48 -18.67
N ALA A 36 21.58 22.69 -18.62
CA ALA A 36 22.10 23.86 -19.29
C ALA A 36 23.54 24.21 -18.88
N MET A 37 23.95 23.86 -17.64
CA MET A 37 25.32 24.07 -17.17
C MET A 37 26.32 23.19 -17.95
N SER A 38 25.91 22.03 -18.45
CA SER A 38 26.81 21.17 -19.25
C SER A 38 26.94 21.63 -20.70
N VAL A 39 25.93 22.33 -21.21
CA VAL A 39 25.85 22.74 -22.65
C VAL A 39 26.50 24.08 -22.91
N ILE A 40 26.30 25.06 -22.04
CA ILE A 40 26.75 26.43 -22.25
C ILE A 40 28.24 26.56 -21.95
N SER A 41 29.03 26.87 -23.00
CA SER A 41 30.49 26.90 -22.92
C SER A 41 31.03 28.06 -22.10
N ASN A 42 30.33 29.21 -22.08
CA ASN A 42 30.75 30.39 -21.33
C ASN A 42 30.07 30.49 -19.98
N ARG A 43 30.58 29.75 -19.00
CA ARG A 43 29.98 29.56 -17.69
C ARG A 43 30.06 30.76 -16.72
N GLY A 44 30.85 31.76 -16.99
CA GLY A 44 31.05 33.03 -16.26
C GLY A 44 30.46 33.09 -14.86
N LYS A 45 29.38 33.89 -14.71
CA LYS A 45 28.63 34.06 -13.45
C LYS A 45 27.33 33.27 -13.40
N LEU A 46 27.16 32.25 -14.26
CA LEU A 46 25.93 31.44 -14.32
C LEU A 46 25.83 30.46 -13.13
N LYS A 47 24.62 30.29 -12.59
CA LYS A 47 24.31 29.43 -11.45
C LYS A 47 23.12 28.55 -11.75
N ASN A 48 23.05 27.37 -11.11
CA ASN A 48 21.84 26.56 -11.10
C ASN A 48 20.79 27.20 -10.18
N PHE A 49 19.52 26.96 -10.46
CA PHE A 49 18.46 27.27 -9.51
C PHE A 49 18.56 26.32 -8.32
N GLU A 50 18.41 26.86 -7.11
CA GLU A 50 18.21 26.03 -5.90
C GLU A 50 16.74 25.60 -5.86
N GLU A 51 16.47 24.32 -5.97
CA GLU A 51 15.11 23.80 -6.01
C GLU A 51 14.98 22.52 -5.15
N ASN A 52 14.02 22.52 -4.25
CA ASN A 52 13.61 21.32 -3.50
C ASN A 52 12.28 20.83 -4.08
N ASN A 53 12.30 19.64 -4.69
CA ASN A 53 11.15 19.13 -5.40
C ASN A 53 10.37 18.08 -4.58
N GLU A 54 9.50 18.55 -3.71
CA GLU A 54 8.61 17.71 -2.91
C GLU A 54 7.25 17.41 -3.59
N TYR A 55 6.96 18.10 -4.70
CA TYR A 55 5.69 17.95 -5.42
C TYR A 55 5.49 16.57 -6.05
N ASP A 56 6.57 15.86 -6.41
CA ASP A 56 6.51 14.49 -6.92
C ASP A 56 5.94 13.54 -5.88
N ILE A 57 6.36 13.68 -4.62
CA ILE A 57 5.87 12.87 -3.49
C ILE A 57 4.38 13.11 -3.29
N VAL A 58 3.95 14.39 -3.28
CA VAL A 58 2.54 14.77 -3.16
C VAL A 58 1.69 14.17 -4.29
N ALA A 59 2.18 14.27 -5.53
CA ALA A 59 1.48 13.70 -6.69
C ALA A 59 1.35 12.17 -6.59
N LYS A 60 2.42 11.46 -6.22
CA LYS A 60 2.41 10.00 -6.05
C LYS A 60 1.44 9.56 -4.96
N ASN A 61 1.46 10.23 -3.81
CA ASN A 61 0.58 9.92 -2.70
C ASN A 61 -0.90 10.17 -3.06
N ALA A 62 -1.21 11.30 -3.69
CA ALA A 62 -2.57 11.60 -4.15
C ALA A 62 -3.07 10.55 -5.16
N LEU A 63 -2.21 10.14 -6.12
CA LEU A 63 -2.54 9.12 -7.10
C LEU A 63 -2.78 7.75 -6.43
N SER A 64 -1.95 7.39 -5.45
CA SER A 64 -2.10 6.13 -4.71
C SER A 64 -3.46 6.05 -4.02
N ILE A 65 -3.89 7.13 -3.33
CA ILE A 65 -5.20 7.19 -2.68
C ILE A 65 -6.35 7.09 -3.71
N MET A 66 -6.24 7.81 -4.83
CA MET A 66 -7.25 7.74 -5.90
C MET A 66 -7.38 6.34 -6.49
N ASN A 67 -6.27 5.61 -6.62
CA ASN A 67 -6.27 4.24 -7.12
C ASN A 67 -6.98 3.26 -6.18
N LEU A 68 -6.93 3.47 -4.87
CA LEU A 68 -7.69 2.66 -3.89
C LEU A 68 -9.21 2.74 -4.14
N ALA A 69 -9.70 3.88 -4.60
CA ALA A 69 -11.11 4.08 -4.96
C ALA A 69 -11.42 3.82 -6.44
N ASN A 70 -10.47 3.31 -7.23
CA ASN A 70 -10.60 3.15 -8.69
C ASN A 70 -11.00 4.45 -9.42
N TYR A 71 -10.60 5.62 -8.87
CA TYR A 71 -10.93 6.91 -9.45
C TYR A 71 -10.05 7.24 -10.65
N THR A 72 -10.69 7.58 -11.77
CA THR A 72 -9.96 7.97 -12.99
C THR A 72 -9.59 9.44 -12.95
N VAL A 73 -8.30 9.74 -13.18
CA VAL A 73 -7.78 11.13 -13.17
C VAL A 73 -8.46 11.99 -14.23
N ASN A 74 -9.15 13.04 -13.80
CA ASN A 74 -9.70 14.06 -14.66
C ASN A 74 -8.71 15.21 -14.83
N LYS A 75 -8.06 15.30 -15.99
CA LYS A 75 -7.05 16.33 -16.30
C LYS A 75 -7.56 17.78 -16.27
N LYS A 76 -8.88 17.98 -16.27
CA LYS A 76 -9.49 19.31 -16.22
C LYS A 76 -9.65 19.87 -14.80
N LEU A 77 -9.58 19.00 -13.78
CA LEU A 77 -9.65 19.39 -12.38
C LEU A 77 -8.25 19.79 -11.92
N ILE A 78 -8.03 21.08 -11.71
CA ILE A 78 -6.76 21.60 -11.16
C ILE A 78 -7.11 22.41 -9.92
N ALA A 79 -6.41 22.16 -8.82
CA ALA A 79 -6.55 22.96 -7.61
C ALA A 79 -6.08 24.40 -7.86
N PRO A 80 -6.61 25.39 -7.12
CA PRO A 80 -6.21 26.78 -7.25
C PRO A 80 -4.69 26.94 -7.05
N GLU A 81 -4.07 27.82 -7.81
CA GLU A 81 -2.62 28.11 -7.72
C GLU A 81 -2.20 28.68 -6.35
N SER A 82 -3.15 29.22 -5.56
CA SER A 82 -2.91 29.71 -4.20
C SER A 82 -2.65 28.60 -3.17
N VAL A 83 -2.95 27.33 -3.50
CA VAL A 83 -2.74 26.19 -2.59
C VAL A 83 -1.26 25.95 -2.42
N LYS A 84 -0.76 26.02 -1.17
CA LYS A 84 0.65 25.82 -0.85
C LYS A 84 0.97 24.33 -0.72
N LEU A 85 2.26 23.98 -0.83
CA LEU A 85 2.74 22.62 -0.67
C LEU A 85 2.30 21.99 0.67
N GLY A 86 2.48 22.72 1.78
CA GLY A 86 2.07 22.24 3.11
C GLY A 86 0.57 21.95 3.22
N ASP A 87 -0.29 22.73 2.53
CA ASP A 87 -1.74 22.48 2.54
C ASP A 87 -2.07 21.20 1.78
N MET A 88 -1.34 20.91 0.70
CA MET A 88 -1.50 19.65 -0.07
C MET A 88 -1.07 18.45 0.77
N GLN A 89 0.10 18.54 1.40
CA GLN A 89 0.65 17.50 2.28
C GLN A 89 -0.31 17.22 3.43
N ASN A 90 -0.69 18.23 4.20
CA ASN A 90 -1.61 18.07 5.34
C ASN A 90 -2.94 17.43 4.93
N PHE A 91 -3.47 17.77 3.75
CA PHE A 91 -4.71 17.17 3.27
C PHE A 91 -4.55 15.68 2.93
N ILE A 92 -3.45 15.33 2.26
CA ILE A 92 -3.13 13.94 1.90
C ILE A 92 -2.84 13.11 3.15
N ASP A 93 -2.05 13.64 4.06
CA ASP A 93 -1.66 12.98 5.31
C ASP A 93 -2.89 12.68 6.17
N GLY A 94 -3.82 13.64 6.29
CA GLY A 94 -5.07 13.42 7.02
C GLY A 94 -5.99 12.36 6.41
N ILE A 95 -5.89 12.09 5.10
CA ILE A 95 -6.58 10.96 4.47
C ILE A 95 -5.84 9.65 4.74
N ASN A 96 -4.51 9.65 4.61
CA ASN A 96 -3.68 8.48 4.87
C ASN A 96 -3.81 8.00 6.32
N GLU A 97 -3.79 8.90 7.29
CA GLU A 97 -3.99 8.58 8.71
C GLU A 97 -5.31 7.81 8.94
N ARG A 98 -6.41 8.27 8.31
CA ARG A 98 -7.71 7.60 8.43
C ARG A 98 -7.73 6.23 7.74
N ILE A 99 -7.04 6.09 6.61
CA ILE A 99 -6.89 4.80 5.92
C ILE A 99 -6.10 3.82 6.79
N GLU A 100 -5.03 4.29 7.44
CA GLU A 100 -4.23 3.47 8.34
C GLU A 100 -4.99 3.10 9.63
N GLU A 101 -5.76 4.02 10.20
CA GLU A 101 -6.62 3.73 11.36
C GLU A 101 -7.64 2.63 11.02
N GLU A 102 -8.32 2.73 9.88
CA GLU A 102 -9.27 1.71 9.43
C GLU A 102 -8.58 0.36 9.21
N ARG A 103 -7.43 0.37 8.56
CA ARG A 103 -6.65 -0.84 8.31
C ARG A 103 -6.25 -1.53 9.62
N ASN A 104 -5.74 -0.78 10.59
CA ASN A 104 -5.35 -1.31 11.89
C ASN A 104 -6.55 -1.92 12.63
N GLN A 105 -7.71 -1.26 12.60
CA GLN A 105 -8.95 -1.79 13.17
C GLN A 105 -9.41 -3.06 12.44
N SER A 106 -9.36 -3.08 11.12
CA SER A 106 -9.72 -4.25 10.31
C SER A 106 -8.81 -5.44 10.57
N ASP A 107 -7.51 -5.19 10.72
CA ASP A 107 -6.51 -6.22 11.03
C ASP A 107 -6.77 -6.81 12.43
N GLU A 108 -7.06 -5.98 13.43
CA GLU A 108 -7.42 -6.45 14.78
C GLU A 108 -8.68 -7.34 14.75
N LEU A 109 -9.73 -6.92 14.05
CA LEU A 109 -10.96 -7.70 13.91
C LEU A 109 -10.69 -9.02 13.18
N SER A 110 -9.84 -9.01 12.16
CA SER A 110 -9.44 -10.20 11.40
C SER A 110 -8.67 -11.19 12.26
N GLU A 111 -7.76 -10.74 13.12
CA GLU A 111 -7.06 -11.63 14.07
C GLU A 111 -8.03 -12.26 15.07
N ARG A 112 -9.04 -11.52 15.53
CA ARG A 112 -10.11 -12.07 16.40
C ARG A 112 -10.93 -13.14 15.68
N ILE A 113 -11.24 -12.92 14.40
CA ILE A 113 -11.93 -13.93 13.57
C ILE A 113 -11.10 -15.20 13.47
N LYS A 114 -9.80 -15.09 13.18
CA LYS A 114 -8.88 -16.25 13.09
C LYS A 114 -8.81 -17.03 14.41
N ALA A 115 -8.70 -16.31 15.53
CA ALA A 115 -8.71 -16.94 16.85
C ALA A 115 -10.01 -17.70 17.12
N ASN A 116 -11.16 -17.11 16.79
CA ASN A 116 -12.46 -17.77 16.91
C ASN A 116 -12.59 -18.98 15.97
N GLU A 117 -12.07 -18.89 14.74
CA GLU A 117 -12.08 -20.00 13.78
C GLU A 117 -11.24 -21.18 14.30
N ALA A 118 -10.04 -20.92 14.83
CA ALA A 118 -9.23 -21.97 15.49
C ALA A 118 -9.96 -22.60 16.69
N ALA A 119 -10.64 -21.78 17.50
CA ALA A 119 -11.46 -22.29 18.61
C ALA A 119 -12.64 -23.15 18.13
N VAL A 120 -13.29 -22.77 17.03
CA VAL A 120 -14.36 -23.55 16.40
C VAL A 120 -13.83 -24.90 15.91
N GLU A 121 -12.63 -24.97 15.34
CA GLU A 121 -12.01 -26.24 14.95
C GLU A 121 -11.77 -27.16 16.15
N GLN A 122 -11.26 -26.63 17.27
CA GLN A 122 -11.11 -27.39 18.50
C GLN A 122 -12.47 -27.91 19.05
N LEU A 123 -13.48 -27.05 19.06
CA LEU A 123 -14.83 -27.41 19.51
C LEU A 123 -15.48 -28.48 18.63
N ASN A 124 -15.15 -28.53 17.33
CA ASN A 124 -15.63 -29.61 16.45
C ASN A 124 -15.20 -30.99 16.91
N LEU A 125 -14.05 -31.11 17.56
CA LEU A 125 -13.53 -32.37 18.11
C LEU A 125 -14.31 -32.82 19.39
N MET A 126 -15.15 -31.94 19.95
CA MET A 126 -15.88 -32.18 21.20
C MET A 126 -17.39 -32.18 21.02
N LEU A 127 -17.92 -32.06 19.80
CA LEU A 127 -19.37 -31.92 19.55
C LEU A 127 -20.21 -33.09 20.01
N SER A 128 -19.62 -34.28 20.23
CA SER A 128 -20.31 -35.43 20.80
C SER A 128 -20.63 -35.28 22.31
N MET A 129 -20.03 -34.28 22.97
CA MET A 129 -20.27 -33.99 24.37
C MET A 129 -21.43 -33.00 24.53
N ASP A 130 -22.44 -33.42 25.25
CA ASP A 130 -23.58 -32.58 25.68
C ASP A 130 -23.41 -32.19 27.16
N VAL A 131 -22.23 -31.61 27.47
CA VAL A 131 -21.87 -31.19 28.83
C VAL A 131 -21.29 -29.78 28.78
N ASP A 132 -21.69 -28.96 29.75
CA ASP A 132 -21.14 -27.62 29.94
C ASP A 132 -19.66 -27.69 30.34
N LEU A 133 -18.77 -27.16 29.46
CA LEU A 133 -17.32 -27.20 29.67
C LEU A 133 -16.92 -26.48 30.96
N SER A 134 -17.61 -25.40 31.34
CA SER A 134 -17.32 -24.67 32.59
C SER A 134 -17.46 -25.51 33.83
N LYS A 135 -18.33 -26.54 33.80
CA LYS A 135 -18.49 -27.48 34.93
C LYS A 135 -17.32 -28.45 35.00
N ILE A 136 -16.77 -28.85 33.85
CA ILE A 136 -15.63 -29.78 33.79
C ILE A 136 -14.37 -29.12 34.34
N PHE A 137 -14.12 -27.88 33.99
CA PHE A 137 -12.93 -27.14 34.45
C PHE A 137 -13.00 -26.72 35.92
N LYS A 138 -14.19 -26.68 36.52
CA LYS A 138 -14.39 -26.34 37.95
C LYS A 138 -14.26 -27.51 38.91
N PHE A 139 -13.89 -28.71 38.47
CA PHE A 139 -13.66 -29.81 39.37
C PHE A 139 -12.49 -29.53 40.33
N GLU A 140 -12.75 -29.59 41.65
CA GLU A 140 -11.76 -29.30 42.68
C GLU A 140 -10.75 -30.43 42.90
N PHE A 141 -11.21 -31.68 42.73
CA PHE A 141 -10.42 -32.88 43.07
C PHE A 141 -10.02 -33.74 41.87
N ILE A 142 -10.43 -33.33 40.68
CA ILE A 142 -10.21 -34.06 39.44
C ILE A 142 -9.58 -33.10 38.41
N ARG A 143 -8.44 -33.50 37.89
CA ARG A 143 -7.84 -32.82 36.73
C ARG A 143 -8.43 -33.37 35.43
N CYS A 144 -8.89 -32.50 34.57
CA CYS A 144 -9.35 -32.84 33.25
C CYS A 144 -8.32 -32.37 32.20
N ARG A 145 -8.01 -33.23 31.23
CA ARG A 145 -7.17 -32.87 30.10
C ARG A 145 -7.85 -33.31 28.81
N PHE A 146 -7.90 -32.44 27.83
CA PHE A 146 -8.31 -32.74 26.48
C PHE A 146 -7.07 -32.90 25.58
N GLY A 147 -7.12 -33.78 24.61
CA GLY A 147 -6.05 -33.99 23.66
C GLY A 147 -6.32 -35.16 22.73
N HIS A 148 -5.30 -35.58 22.04
CA HIS A 148 -5.40 -36.73 21.15
C HIS A 148 -4.35 -37.80 21.48
N ILE A 149 -4.62 -39.01 21.08
CA ILE A 149 -3.76 -40.18 21.23
C ILE A 149 -3.75 -40.96 19.92
N PRO A 150 -2.61 -41.41 19.39
CA PRO A 150 -2.57 -42.30 18.23
C PRO A 150 -3.45 -43.55 18.44
N LYS A 151 -4.10 -44.00 17.38
CA LYS A 151 -5.00 -45.19 17.45
C LYS A 151 -4.34 -46.44 18.03
N THR A 152 -3.01 -46.59 17.84
CA THR A 152 -2.22 -47.67 18.44
C THR A 152 -2.13 -47.51 19.95
N GLY A 153 -1.84 -46.31 20.45
CA GLY A 153 -1.83 -45.96 21.87
C GLY A 153 -3.21 -46.12 22.50
N TYR A 154 -4.26 -45.69 21.81
CA TYR A 154 -5.64 -45.84 22.26
C TYR A 154 -6.06 -47.30 22.47
N LYS A 155 -5.69 -48.23 21.56
CA LYS A 155 -5.93 -49.67 21.74
C LYS A 155 -5.26 -50.20 22.99
N THR A 156 -4.03 -49.76 23.26
CA THR A 156 -3.29 -50.13 24.47
C THR A 156 -3.96 -49.51 25.72
N LEU A 157 -4.36 -48.25 25.66
CA LEU A 157 -5.03 -47.54 26.75
C LEU A 157 -6.26 -48.29 27.23
N ILE A 158 -7.13 -48.72 26.32
CA ILE A 158 -8.36 -49.45 26.67
C ILE A 158 -8.06 -50.71 27.51
N THR A 159 -6.95 -51.42 27.26
CA THR A 159 -6.59 -52.63 28.03
C THR A 159 -6.11 -52.33 29.44
N TYR A 160 -5.64 -51.11 29.70
CA TYR A 160 -5.12 -50.69 31.01
C TYR A 160 -6.08 -49.81 31.81
N LEU A 161 -7.15 -49.27 31.20
CA LEU A 161 -8.08 -48.34 31.88
C LEU A 161 -8.68 -48.90 33.15
N ASP A 162 -9.04 -50.18 33.17
CA ASP A 162 -9.64 -50.85 34.35
C ASP A 162 -8.69 -50.90 35.57
N ASN A 163 -7.36 -50.79 35.31
CA ASN A 163 -6.33 -50.79 36.36
C ASN A 163 -5.82 -49.39 36.71
N LEU A 164 -6.23 -48.38 35.93
CA LEU A 164 -5.86 -46.99 36.11
C LEU A 164 -7.06 -46.23 36.67
N GLU A 165 -7.12 -45.84 37.87
CA GLU A 165 -8.21 -45.04 38.45
C GLU A 165 -8.45 -43.73 37.67
N THR A 166 -8.78 -43.87 36.39
CA THR A 166 -8.97 -42.77 35.40
C THR A 166 -10.06 -43.17 34.40
N PHE A 167 -10.62 -42.18 33.75
CA PHE A 167 -11.57 -42.38 32.66
C PHE A 167 -11.05 -41.64 31.43
N PHE A 168 -11.21 -42.24 30.26
CA PHE A 168 -11.02 -41.59 28.98
C PHE A 168 -12.35 -41.57 28.21
N ILE A 169 -12.82 -40.37 27.89
CA ILE A 169 -14.04 -40.17 27.12
C ILE A 169 -13.62 -39.77 25.70
N LYS A 170 -13.81 -40.69 24.76
CA LYS A 170 -13.58 -40.43 23.35
C LYS A 170 -14.65 -39.46 22.83
N THR A 171 -14.23 -38.40 22.14
CA THR A 171 -15.12 -37.38 21.57
C THR A 171 -15.11 -37.38 20.05
N ALA A 172 -13.97 -37.63 19.41
CA ALA A 172 -13.82 -37.74 17.97
C ALA A 172 -12.70 -38.71 17.58
N GLU A 173 -12.62 -39.08 16.33
CA GLU A 173 -11.46 -39.78 15.74
C GLU A 173 -11.30 -39.36 14.28
N ASP A 174 -10.06 -39.38 13.83
CA ASP A 174 -9.69 -39.19 12.43
C ASP A 174 -8.96 -40.44 11.88
N ALA A 175 -8.18 -40.32 10.82
CA ALA A 175 -7.45 -41.44 10.21
C ALA A 175 -6.38 -42.04 11.15
N THR A 176 -5.71 -41.23 11.95
CA THR A 176 -4.51 -41.57 12.76
C THR A 176 -4.77 -41.54 14.25
N ASP A 177 -5.62 -40.64 14.73
CA ASP A 177 -5.72 -40.26 16.13
C ASP A 177 -7.16 -40.43 16.68
N VAL A 178 -7.22 -40.52 17.98
CA VAL A 178 -8.46 -40.53 18.78
C VAL A 178 -8.41 -39.33 19.72
N TRP A 179 -9.40 -38.48 19.65
CA TRP A 179 -9.57 -37.30 20.49
C TRP A 179 -10.44 -37.59 21.70
N GLY A 180 -10.11 -37.01 22.83
CA GLY A 180 -10.92 -37.21 24.02
C GLY A 180 -10.39 -36.52 25.28
N PHE A 181 -11.16 -36.65 26.32
CA PHE A 181 -10.83 -36.17 27.66
C PHE A 181 -10.39 -37.33 28.54
N TYR A 182 -9.31 -37.14 29.31
CA TYR A 182 -9.06 -38.00 30.45
C TYR A 182 -9.30 -37.22 31.76
N PHE A 183 -9.68 -37.95 32.81
CA PHE A 183 -9.97 -37.40 34.12
C PHE A 183 -9.12 -38.10 35.15
N ALA A 184 -8.27 -37.37 35.87
CA ALA A 184 -7.34 -37.90 36.83
C ALA A 184 -7.60 -37.29 38.22
N PRO A 185 -7.74 -38.11 39.29
CA PRO A 185 -7.73 -37.59 40.66
C PRO A 185 -6.44 -36.83 40.92
N LEU A 186 -6.48 -35.64 41.53
CA LEU A 186 -5.31 -34.80 41.77
C LEU A 186 -4.19 -35.55 42.51
N LEU A 187 -4.56 -36.44 43.46
CA LEU A 187 -3.58 -37.26 44.20
C LEU A 187 -2.77 -38.22 43.30
N LYS A 188 -3.27 -38.54 42.11
CA LYS A 188 -2.66 -39.49 41.18
C LYS A 188 -2.35 -38.87 39.83
N GLU A 189 -2.53 -37.57 39.68
CA GLU A 189 -2.35 -36.80 38.40
C GLU A 189 -1.04 -37.18 37.74
N ARG A 190 0.09 -37.04 38.45
CA ARG A 190 1.43 -37.28 37.88
C ARG A 190 1.60 -38.70 37.32
N LYS A 191 1.12 -39.72 38.07
CA LYS A 191 1.22 -41.12 37.62
C LYS A 191 0.39 -41.40 36.38
N ILE A 192 -0.82 -40.81 36.33
CA ILE A 192 -1.74 -40.96 35.20
C ILE A 192 -1.19 -40.23 34.00
N GLU A 193 -0.66 -39.01 34.15
CA GLU A 193 -0.03 -38.23 33.10
C GLU A 193 1.19 -38.96 32.50
N GLU A 194 2.03 -39.58 33.32
CA GLU A 194 3.17 -40.40 32.85
C GLU A 194 2.70 -41.57 31.98
N VAL A 195 1.57 -42.21 32.31
CA VAL A 195 0.98 -43.28 31.49
C VAL A 195 0.47 -42.72 30.15
N PHE A 196 -0.31 -41.63 30.17
CA PHE A 196 -0.81 -41.03 28.93
C PHE A 196 0.33 -40.55 28.02
N ASN A 197 1.37 -39.94 28.59
CA ASN A 197 2.56 -39.55 27.84
C ASN A 197 3.28 -40.76 27.23
N SER A 198 3.35 -41.90 27.92
CA SER A 198 3.95 -43.13 27.37
C SER A 198 3.17 -43.69 26.18
N LEU A 199 1.92 -43.34 26.07
CA LEU A 199 1.00 -43.71 24.98
C LEU A 199 0.93 -42.63 23.89
N TYR A 200 1.81 -41.61 23.95
CA TYR A 200 1.88 -40.48 23.02
C TYR A 200 0.58 -39.63 23.04
N PHE A 201 0.00 -39.44 24.23
CA PHE A 201 -1.06 -38.45 24.35
C PHE A 201 -0.50 -37.04 24.27
N GLU A 202 -1.04 -36.26 23.36
CA GLU A 202 -0.70 -34.85 23.20
C GLU A 202 -1.85 -33.97 23.72
N PRO A 203 -1.63 -33.22 24.81
CA PRO A 203 -2.68 -32.37 25.38
C PRO A 203 -2.92 -31.15 24.47
N MET A 204 -4.17 -30.73 24.39
CA MET A 204 -4.60 -29.51 23.71
C MET A 204 -5.24 -28.57 24.74
N ASP A 205 -4.77 -27.33 24.78
CA ASP A 205 -5.32 -26.32 25.67
C ASP A 205 -6.69 -25.86 25.17
N ILE A 206 -7.65 -25.82 26.08
CA ILE A 206 -9.00 -25.29 25.86
C ILE A 206 -9.16 -24.11 26.81
N SER A 207 -9.74 -23.01 26.30
CA SER A 207 -10.00 -21.85 27.15
C SER A 207 -10.95 -22.24 28.30
N GLU A 208 -10.53 -21.97 29.54
CA GLU A 208 -11.34 -22.14 30.73
C GLU A 208 -12.51 -21.15 30.83
N ASP A 209 -12.47 -20.08 30.00
CA ASP A 209 -13.53 -19.05 29.94
C ASP A 209 -14.79 -19.54 29.21
N TYR A 210 -14.75 -20.71 28.57
CA TYR A 210 -15.91 -21.24 27.87
C TYR A 210 -17.02 -21.64 28.82
N VAL A 211 -18.22 -21.10 28.59
CA VAL A 211 -19.45 -21.39 29.34
C VAL A 211 -20.48 -21.96 28.38
N GLY A 212 -21.02 -23.14 28.74
CA GLY A 212 -21.98 -23.87 27.94
C GLY A 212 -21.43 -25.13 27.28
N THR A 213 -22.25 -25.77 26.47
CA THR A 213 -21.88 -26.95 25.70
C THR A 213 -20.99 -26.56 24.49
N PRO A 214 -20.15 -27.49 23.99
CA PRO A 214 -19.33 -27.22 22.79
C PRO A 214 -20.14 -26.70 21.60
N LEU A 215 -21.35 -27.17 21.41
CA LEU A 215 -22.25 -26.74 20.34
C LEU A 215 -22.74 -25.29 20.53
N GLU A 216 -23.09 -24.92 21.77
CA GLU A 216 -23.54 -23.56 22.09
C GLU A 216 -22.40 -22.55 21.92
N ILE A 217 -21.22 -22.88 22.44
CA ILE A 217 -20.02 -22.04 22.30
C ILE A 217 -19.67 -21.86 20.83
N LYS A 218 -19.65 -22.95 20.05
CA LYS A 218 -19.39 -22.88 18.58
C LYS A 218 -20.38 -21.95 17.88
N ARG A 219 -21.69 -22.08 18.18
CA ARG A 219 -22.71 -21.17 17.60
C ARG A 219 -22.47 -19.72 17.99
N GLY A 220 -22.10 -19.48 19.24
CA GLY A 220 -21.76 -18.15 19.74
C GLY A 220 -20.58 -17.52 18.95
N LEU A 221 -19.48 -18.28 18.79
CA LEU A 221 -18.30 -17.85 18.05
C LEU A 221 -18.59 -17.58 16.57
N LEU A 222 -19.37 -18.46 15.91
CA LEU A 222 -19.77 -18.25 14.51
C LEU A 222 -20.63 -16.99 14.34
N ASN A 223 -21.57 -16.74 15.25
CA ASN A 223 -22.38 -15.52 15.24
C ASN A 223 -21.51 -14.28 15.50
N GLN A 224 -20.52 -14.38 16.39
CA GLN A 224 -19.57 -13.31 16.64
C GLN A 224 -18.73 -13.02 15.39
N ASN A 225 -18.20 -14.04 14.71
CA ASN A 225 -17.45 -13.88 13.47
C ASN A 225 -18.28 -13.21 12.38
N GLN A 226 -19.56 -13.54 12.26
CA GLN A 226 -20.46 -12.86 11.32
C GLN A 226 -20.58 -11.37 11.62
N LYS A 227 -20.72 -10.99 12.89
CA LYS A 227 -20.75 -9.56 13.30
C LYS A 227 -19.41 -8.85 13.03
N LEU A 228 -18.29 -9.50 13.33
CA LEU A 228 -16.97 -8.96 13.08
C LEU A 228 -16.73 -8.73 11.58
N LYS A 229 -17.16 -9.67 10.72
CA LYS A 229 -17.10 -9.51 9.25
C LYS A 229 -17.95 -8.33 8.77
N GLN A 230 -19.15 -8.16 9.31
CA GLN A 230 -19.98 -6.99 9.01
C GLN A 230 -19.32 -5.66 9.43
N GLN A 231 -18.66 -5.63 10.59
CA GLN A 231 -17.92 -4.45 11.04
C GLN A 231 -16.76 -4.10 10.10
N ILE A 232 -16.02 -5.08 9.60
CA ILE A 232 -14.96 -4.88 8.60
C ILE A 232 -15.54 -4.30 7.30
N GLU A 233 -16.66 -4.83 6.82
CA GLU A 233 -17.34 -4.33 5.63
C GLU A 233 -17.82 -2.88 5.81
N GLU A 234 -18.38 -2.54 6.98
CA GLU A 234 -18.80 -1.17 7.30
C GLU A 234 -17.61 -0.19 7.36
N LEU A 235 -16.49 -0.60 7.95
CA LEU A 235 -15.26 0.22 7.99
C LEU A 235 -14.76 0.48 6.57
N SER A 236 -14.64 -0.55 5.76
CA SER A 236 -14.20 -0.45 4.37
C SER A 236 -15.14 0.44 3.53
N ALA A 237 -16.45 0.32 3.71
CA ALA A 237 -17.44 1.16 3.03
C ALA A 237 -17.30 2.63 3.41
N LYS A 238 -17.11 2.94 4.70
CA LYS A 238 -16.89 4.33 5.18
C LYS A 238 -15.63 4.95 4.59
N THR A 239 -14.53 4.19 4.54
CA THR A 239 -13.28 4.66 3.95
C THR A 239 -13.42 4.88 2.45
N ALA A 240 -14.08 3.98 1.73
CA ALA A 240 -14.38 4.16 0.31
C ALA A 240 -15.24 5.41 0.04
N GLU A 241 -16.25 5.67 0.85
CA GLU A 241 -17.08 6.88 0.77
C GLU A 241 -16.26 8.15 1.04
N MET A 242 -15.42 8.15 2.07
CA MET A 242 -14.52 9.26 2.39
C MET A 242 -13.58 9.58 1.22
N ILE A 243 -12.92 8.56 0.64
CA ILE A 243 -12.03 8.76 -0.51
C ILE A 243 -12.83 9.26 -1.71
N SER A 244 -13.99 8.69 -2.00
CA SER A 244 -14.85 9.10 -3.10
C SER A 244 -15.31 10.56 -2.97
N SER A 245 -15.72 10.99 -1.79
CA SER A 245 -16.11 12.38 -1.53
C SER A 245 -14.95 13.37 -1.65
N SER A 246 -13.73 12.91 -1.43
CA SER A 246 -12.49 13.70 -1.52
C SER A 246 -11.82 13.61 -2.90
N ALA A 247 -12.32 12.75 -3.79
CA ALA A 247 -11.65 12.38 -5.04
C ALA A 247 -11.40 13.57 -5.98
N ASP A 248 -12.35 14.47 -6.14
CA ASP A 248 -12.19 15.64 -6.99
C ASP A 248 -11.10 16.59 -6.45
N LYS A 249 -11.05 16.77 -5.13
CA LYS A 249 -10.01 17.59 -4.49
C LYS A 249 -8.64 16.92 -4.60
N LEU A 250 -8.56 15.62 -4.38
CA LEU A 250 -7.34 14.83 -4.59
C LEU A 250 -6.85 14.95 -6.03
N CYS A 251 -7.74 14.81 -6.99
CA CYS A 251 -7.43 14.96 -8.41
C CYS A 251 -6.92 16.36 -8.75
N GLY A 252 -7.53 17.39 -8.20
CA GLY A 252 -7.07 18.77 -8.35
C GLY A 252 -5.67 18.98 -7.78
N ILE A 253 -5.41 18.47 -6.58
CA ILE A 253 -4.08 18.52 -5.93
C ILE A 253 -3.05 17.74 -6.76
N TYR A 254 -3.39 16.53 -7.22
CA TYR A 254 -2.53 15.71 -8.07
C TYR A 254 -2.11 16.47 -9.33
N ASN A 255 -3.06 17.06 -10.05
CA ASN A 255 -2.76 17.77 -11.30
C ASN A 255 -1.91 19.03 -11.05
N LEU A 256 -2.21 19.78 -9.98
CA LEU A 256 -1.41 20.96 -9.60
C LEU A 256 0.00 20.56 -9.15
N ALA A 257 0.13 19.53 -8.31
CA ALA A 257 1.42 19.02 -7.87
C ALA A 257 2.26 18.52 -9.07
N LYS A 258 1.62 17.79 -10.00
CA LYS A 258 2.28 17.34 -11.23
C LYS A 258 2.75 18.50 -12.11
N LYS A 259 1.93 19.55 -12.26
CA LYS A 259 2.32 20.77 -12.98
C LYS A 259 3.54 21.42 -12.32
N ARG A 260 3.50 21.61 -11.00
CA ARG A 260 4.61 22.22 -10.23
C ARG A 260 5.88 21.35 -10.24
N HIS A 261 5.72 20.03 -10.17
CA HIS A 261 6.84 19.11 -10.34
C HIS A 261 7.53 19.31 -11.69
N GLN A 262 6.78 19.41 -12.78
CA GLN A 262 7.35 19.65 -14.10
C GLN A 262 8.08 21.00 -14.17
N PHE A 263 7.54 22.03 -13.52
CA PHE A 263 8.22 23.35 -13.45
C PHE A 263 9.52 23.26 -12.64
N SER A 264 9.53 22.52 -11.52
CA SER A 264 10.74 22.24 -10.75
C SER A 264 11.80 21.49 -11.57
N GLU A 265 11.38 20.51 -12.39
CA GLU A 265 12.30 19.80 -13.28
C GLU A 265 12.92 20.74 -14.34
N VAL A 266 12.12 21.66 -14.90
CA VAL A 266 12.65 22.68 -15.82
C VAL A 266 13.65 23.56 -15.09
N ARG A 267 13.36 24.06 -13.89
CA ARG A 267 14.28 24.90 -13.10
C ARG A 267 15.57 24.17 -12.77
N ARG A 268 15.50 22.90 -12.37
CA ARG A 268 16.67 22.09 -12.02
C ARG A 268 17.66 21.94 -13.20
N ASN A 269 17.13 21.88 -14.43
CA ASN A 269 17.93 21.79 -15.64
C ASN A 269 18.31 23.14 -16.22
N ALA A 270 17.65 24.22 -15.83
CA ALA A 270 17.93 25.57 -16.24
C ALA A 270 19.09 26.18 -15.43
N ILE A 271 19.69 27.22 -16.02
CA ILE A 271 20.68 28.06 -15.33
C ILE A 271 20.28 29.54 -15.44
N HIS A 272 20.79 30.35 -14.54
CA HIS A 272 20.54 31.78 -14.56
C HIS A 272 21.83 32.60 -14.29
N GLY A 273 21.86 33.79 -14.85
CA GLY A 273 22.78 34.86 -14.46
C GLY A 273 22.08 35.84 -13.53
N ASP A 274 22.53 37.12 -13.59
CA ASP A 274 21.93 38.16 -12.73
C ASP A 274 20.56 38.64 -13.27
N MET A 275 20.30 38.58 -14.58
CA MET A 275 19.09 39.11 -15.23
C MET A 275 18.32 38.07 -16.06
N PHE A 276 19.00 37.10 -16.64
CA PHE A 276 18.43 36.16 -17.58
C PHE A 276 18.61 34.72 -17.11
N PHE A 277 17.62 33.86 -17.46
CA PHE A 277 17.73 32.41 -17.36
C PHE A 277 17.88 31.79 -18.76
N TYR A 278 18.33 30.53 -18.76
CA TYR A 278 18.53 29.72 -19.96
C TYR A 278 18.01 28.32 -19.74
N ILE A 279 17.12 27.88 -20.63
CA ILE A 279 16.63 26.50 -20.71
C ILE A 279 17.18 25.90 -21.99
N VAL A 280 17.77 24.72 -21.89
CA VAL A 280 18.34 24.00 -23.02
C VAL A 280 17.69 22.64 -23.16
N GLY A 281 17.47 22.20 -24.40
CA GLY A 281 16.91 20.87 -24.63
C GLY A 281 16.88 20.49 -26.10
N TRP A 282 16.32 19.32 -26.39
CA TRP A 282 16.17 18.79 -27.74
C TRP A 282 14.71 18.73 -28.13
N MET A 283 14.39 19.13 -29.37
CA MET A 283 13.07 19.02 -29.95
C MET A 283 13.16 18.45 -31.38
N ASP A 284 12.08 17.83 -31.84
CA ASP A 284 11.98 17.55 -33.27
C ASP A 284 11.94 18.84 -34.10
N GLU A 285 12.53 18.82 -35.27
CA GLU A 285 12.70 20.00 -36.14
C GLU A 285 11.37 20.74 -36.44
N LYS A 286 10.26 20.00 -36.59
CA LYS A 286 8.96 20.61 -36.90
C LYS A 286 8.41 21.35 -35.68
N SER A 287 8.48 20.73 -34.50
CA SER A 287 8.03 21.33 -33.24
C SER A 287 8.90 22.52 -32.87
N ALA A 288 10.22 22.45 -33.08
CA ALA A 288 11.14 23.57 -32.86
C ALA A 288 10.81 24.78 -33.75
N LYS A 289 10.60 24.56 -35.06
CA LYS A 289 10.19 25.63 -35.99
C LYS A 289 8.81 26.22 -35.70
N SER A 290 7.89 25.40 -35.18
CA SER A 290 6.58 25.89 -34.75
C SER A 290 6.68 26.77 -33.52
N LEU A 291 7.50 26.35 -32.53
CA LEU A 291 7.77 27.12 -31.32
C LEU A 291 8.48 28.46 -31.64
N GLU A 292 9.46 28.44 -32.53
CA GLU A 292 10.15 29.68 -33.02
C GLU A 292 9.16 30.69 -33.59
N LYS A 293 8.24 30.25 -34.46
CA LYS A 293 7.22 31.11 -35.04
C LYS A 293 6.27 31.69 -34.00
N GLU A 294 5.89 30.88 -32.99
CA GLU A 294 5.01 31.31 -31.92
C GLU A 294 5.68 32.37 -31.04
N ILE A 295 6.95 32.16 -30.65
CA ILE A 295 7.74 33.12 -29.87
C ILE A 295 7.91 34.42 -30.65
N ASN A 296 8.33 34.34 -31.92
CA ASN A 296 8.54 35.51 -32.76
C ASN A 296 7.25 36.26 -33.08
N GLY A 297 6.10 35.63 -33.01
CA GLY A 297 4.78 36.24 -33.18
C GLY A 297 4.13 36.77 -31.90
N SER A 298 4.78 36.63 -30.75
CA SER A 298 4.33 37.14 -29.47
C SER A 298 4.99 38.45 -29.10
N ASP A 299 4.37 39.21 -28.19
CA ASP A 299 4.94 40.42 -27.60
C ASP A 299 5.91 40.12 -26.44
N ASP A 300 6.13 38.85 -26.13
CA ASP A 300 6.99 38.43 -25.02
C ASP A 300 8.48 38.67 -25.38
N VAL A 301 9.25 39.15 -24.40
CA VAL A 301 10.72 39.34 -24.56
C VAL A 301 11.43 38.03 -24.30
N VAL A 302 11.29 37.08 -25.22
CA VAL A 302 11.89 35.74 -25.16
C VAL A 302 12.83 35.55 -26.35
N MET A 303 14.06 35.16 -26.05
CA MET A 303 15.07 34.81 -27.08
C MET A 303 15.00 33.30 -27.33
N PHE A 304 14.90 32.90 -28.57
CA PHE A 304 14.91 31.52 -29.00
C PHE A 304 16.03 31.25 -30.00
N TYR A 305 16.84 30.26 -29.71
CA TYR A 305 17.93 29.80 -30.56
C TYR A 305 17.73 28.34 -30.92
N MET A 306 18.05 27.99 -32.17
CA MET A 306 17.94 26.62 -32.67
C MET A 306 19.22 26.28 -33.47
N GLU A 307 19.84 25.16 -33.08
CA GLU A 307 21.08 24.68 -33.71
C GLU A 307 20.89 23.25 -34.23
N ASP A 308 21.65 22.90 -35.27
CA ASP A 308 21.72 21.52 -35.74
C ASP A 308 22.51 20.66 -34.75
N ALA A 309 22.12 19.39 -34.64
CA ALA A 309 22.78 18.44 -33.73
C ALA A 309 24.28 18.26 -34.00
N GLU A 310 24.71 18.53 -35.24
CA GLU A 310 26.11 18.44 -35.70
C GLU A 310 26.96 19.61 -35.19
N ASP A 311 26.33 20.73 -34.86
CA ASP A 311 27.01 21.95 -34.42
C ASP A 311 27.22 21.99 -32.89
N VAL A 312 26.53 21.14 -32.16
CA VAL A 312 26.61 21.05 -30.69
C VAL A 312 27.68 20.03 -30.30
N LYS A 313 28.81 20.50 -29.75
CA LYS A 313 30.03 19.68 -29.55
C LYS A 313 29.97 18.70 -28.36
N ASP A 314 29.18 18.97 -27.33
CA ASP A 314 29.30 18.28 -26.03
C ASP A 314 28.16 17.34 -25.70
N ILE A 315 27.08 17.25 -26.50
CA ILE A 315 25.89 16.49 -26.21
C ILE A 315 25.35 15.77 -27.45
N GLN A 316 25.01 14.48 -27.28
CA GLN A 316 24.36 13.71 -28.35
C GLN A 316 22.83 13.82 -28.26
N PRO A 317 22.12 14.09 -29.38
CA PRO A 317 20.68 14.15 -29.38
C PRO A 317 20.06 12.79 -29.00
N PRO A 318 18.97 12.77 -28.24
CA PRO A 318 18.24 11.55 -27.92
C PRO A 318 17.69 10.93 -29.22
N THR A 319 17.80 9.61 -29.36
CA THR A 319 17.31 8.91 -30.54
C THR A 319 15.82 8.69 -30.43
N GLN A 320 14.98 9.52 -31.04
CA GLN A 320 13.54 9.30 -31.14
C GLN A 320 13.16 8.50 -32.38
N ARG A 321 12.42 7.42 -32.20
CA ARG A 321 11.80 6.64 -33.27
C ARG A 321 10.37 7.16 -33.50
N LYS A 322 9.94 7.32 -34.75
CA LYS A 322 8.58 7.81 -35.11
C LYS A 322 7.42 7.03 -34.49
N TRP A 323 7.67 5.82 -33.99
CA TRP A 323 6.67 4.93 -33.41
C TRP A 323 6.46 5.08 -31.90
N THR A 324 7.28 5.86 -31.22
CA THR A 324 7.22 6.02 -29.76
C THR A 324 6.43 7.24 -29.30
N LYS A 325 5.79 8.00 -30.19
CA LYS A 325 4.96 9.16 -29.84
C LYS A 325 3.73 8.84 -28.93
N GLY A 326 3.50 7.60 -28.59
CA GLY A 326 2.42 7.16 -27.68
C GLY A 326 2.87 6.57 -26.35
N LEU A 327 4.19 6.45 -26.10
CA LEU A 327 4.74 5.70 -24.96
C LEU A 327 5.66 6.51 -24.03
N THR A 328 5.78 7.82 -24.25
CA THR A 328 6.54 8.71 -23.33
C THR A 328 5.63 9.32 -22.25
N PHE A 329 4.79 8.49 -21.62
CA PHE A 329 4.09 8.78 -20.39
C PHE A 329 4.47 7.72 -19.35
N PHE A 330 5.65 7.91 -18.76
CA PHE A 330 5.97 7.34 -17.45
C PHE A 330 6.77 8.39 -16.67
#